data_f8d5edd32de10b0417cd0d8504e759c6
#
_entry.id   f8d5edd32de10b0417cd0d8504e759c6
#
_cell.length_a   1.000
_cell.length_b   1.000
_cell.length_c   1.000
_cell.angle_alpha   90.00
_cell.angle_beta   90.00
_cell.angle_gamma   90.00
#
_symmetry.space_group_name_H-M   'P 1'
#
loop_
_entity.id
_entity.type
_entity.pdbx_description
1 polymer ?
#
loop_
_entity_poly.entity_id
_entity_poly.type
_entity_poly.pdbx_seq_one_letter_code
_entity_poly.pdbx_strand_id
1 'polypeptide(L)'
;EGDAVMLPMKGYENAAAAPIGTGPFKFAKWNRGDSVEMVRNENYWNDHLPYLNQVTYRFIKDPSAQVAALKAGDVDIIGWLFAPELAADIAKDKRFKVLAGASTSEVIMSTNNKVKPFDNKLVRQAMAHAIDRQTVIDLIMAGYGTVIGSHWPPVTPYYKNMTGRFTYDLEKAKDLMVQAGYPNGFEATIKLPAIYAYAQRAGEVIADMLGQIGIKLKIEVVEWGYWLDRVFKQKDFELTMIGHAEPWDIGIYANPDYYFQYDSQEFRDAYAKALKAPNEVEKAKWFGRCQELIAEDAVNGF
;
A
#
# COMPACT_ATOMS: atom_id res chain seq x y z
N GLU A 1 0.94 -12.59 12.71
CA GLU A 1 1.12 -11.14 12.65
C GLU A 1 2.61 -10.84 12.47
N GLY A 2 2.98 -10.13 11.36
CA GLY A 2 4.39 -9.91 10.97
C GLY A 2 5.18 -9.05 11.96
N ASP A 3 4.50 -8.29 12.79
CA ASP A 3 5.12 -7.39 13.78
C ASP A 3 5.34 -8.04 15.15
N ALA A 4 4.87 -9.27 15.32
CA ALA A 4 5.12 -10.03 16.54
C ALA A 4 6.54 -10.59 16.51
N VAL A 5 7.40 -10.11 17.39
CA VAL A 5 8.80 -10.57 17.52
C VAL A 5 8.99 -11.36 18.80
N MET A 6 9.84 -12.39 18.75
CA MET A 6 10.29 -13.10 19.93
C MET A 6 11.58 -12.47 20.44
N LEU A 7 11.54 -11.97 21.67
CA LEU A 7 12.69 -11.38 22.35
C LEU A 7 13.34 -12.40 23.30
N PRO A 8 14.65 -12.38 23.48
CA PRO A 8 15.30 -13.22 24.48
C PRO A 8 14.84 -12.82 25.89
N MET A 9 14.79 -13.76 26.83
CA MET A 9 14.42 -13.50 28.22
C MET A 9 15.41 -12.57 28.96
N LYS A 10 16.64 -12.45 28.43
CA LYS A 10 17.68 -11.59 28.98
C LYS A 10 18.31 -10.76 27.86
N GLY A 11 18.61 -9.50 28.13
CA GLY A 11 19.27 -8.60 27.18
C GLY A 11 18.32 -7.90 26.19
N TYR A 12 16.99 -8.08 26.34
CA TYR A 12 16.00 -7.42 25.49
C TYR A 12 15.91 -5.90 25.79
N GLU A 13 16.34 -5.47 26.94
CA GLU A 13 16.32 -4.07 27.38
C GLU A 13 17.15 -3.17 26.46
N ASN A 14 18.15 -3.73 25.80
CA ASN A 14 19.01 -3.03 24.85
C ASN A 14 18.67 -3.34 23.37
N ALA A 15 17.53 -3.97 23.09
CA ALA A 15 17.16 -4.43 21.74
C ALA A 15 17.11 -3.29 20.71
N ALA A 16 16.81 -2.05 21.14
CA ALA A 16 16.83 -0.89 20.26
C ALA A 16 18.21 -0.50 19.74
N ALA A 17 19.28 -0.86 20.46
CA ALA A 17 20.67 -0.54 20.08
C ALA A 17 21.44 -1.78 19.63
N ALA A 18 21.16 -2.93 20.21
CA ALA A 18 21.83 -4.21 19.94
C ALA A 18 20.80 -5.35 19.92
N PRO A 19 20.00 -5.49 18.84
CA PRO A 19 18.97 -6.51 18.75
C PRO A 19 19.58 -7.93 18.73
N ILE A 20 18.94 -8.84 19.44
CA ILE A 20 19.29 -10.28 19.43
C ILE A 20 18.10 -11.02 18.83
N GLY A 21 18.32 -11.72 17.74
CA GLY A 21 17.30 -12.49 17.03
C GLY A 21 17.74 -13.94 16.78
N THR A 22 16.83 -14.73 16.20
CA THR A 22 17.03 -16.13 15.85
C THR A 22 17.36 -16.35 14.37
N GLY A 23 17.55 -15.26 13.62
CA GLY A 23 17.81 -15.27 12.18
C GLY A 23 19.20 -15.78 11.79
N PRO A 24 19.42 -15.93 10.46
CA PRO A 24 20.70 -16.42 9.92
C PRO A 24 21.86 -15.44 10.09
N PHE A 25 21.57 -14.18 10.40
CA PHE A 25 22.58 -13.15 10.66
C PHE A 25 22.40 -12.54 12.05
N LYS A 26 23.50 -12.17 12.68
CA LYS A 26 23.56 -11.43 13.94
C LYS A 26 23.87 -9.97 13.66
N PHE A 27 23.25 -9.08 14.43
CA PHE A 27 23.59 -7.66 14.43
C PHE A 27 25.06 -7.45 14.82
N ALA A 28 25.77 -6.64 14.05
CA ALA A 28 27.15 -6.27 14.32
C ALA A 28 27.27 -4.77 14.61
N LYS A 29 26.74 -3.90 13.76
CA LYS A 29 26.87 -2.46 13.90
C LYS A 29 25.75 -1.71 13.21
N TRP A 30 25.38 -0.55 13.78
CA TRP A 30 24.51 0.43 13.15
C TRP A 30 25.21 1.78 13.02
N ASN A 31 25.54 2.16 11.79
CA ASN A 31 25.97 3.51 11.46
C ASN A 31 24.71 4.34 11.16
N ARG A 32 24.26 5.15 12.12
CA ARG A 32 23.00 5.88 12.04
C ARG A 32 22.92 6.74 10.79
N GLY A 33 21.86 6.58 9.99
CA GLY A 33 21.63 7.29 8.74
C GLY A 33 22.40 6.78 7.52
N ASP A 34 23.31 5.82 7.68
CA ASP A 34 24.14 5.27 6.62
C ASP A 34 23.91 3.76 6.38
N SER A 35 24.15 2.94 7.41
CA SER A 35 24.14 1.48 7.20
C SER A 35 23.87 0.66 8.45
N VAL A 36 23.42 -0.58 8.24
CA VAL A 36 23.42 -1.66 9.25
C VAL A 36 24.27 -2.82 8.75
N GLU A 37 25.21 -3.25 9.58
CA GLU A 37 26.08 -4.39 9.32
C GLU A 37 25.63 -5.59 10.13
N MET A 38 25.58 -6.74 9.50
CA MET A 38 25.24 -8.02 10.12
C MET A 38 26.22 -9.10 9.70
N VAL A 39 26.57 -9.97 10.65
CA VAL A 39 27.49 -11.10 10.42
C VAL A 39 26.77 -12.44 10.54
N ARG A 40 27.30 -13.47 9.93
CA ARG A 40 26.78 -14.84 9.99
C ARG A 40 26.47 -15.25 11.43
N ASN A 41 25.35 -15.92 11.60
CA ASN A 41 25.02 -16.61 12.84
C ASN A 41 25.46 -18.07 12.74
N GLU A 42 26.60 -18.40 13.33
CA GLU A 42 27.16 -19.75 13.34
C GLU A 42 26.25 -20.77 14.05
N ASN A 43 25.33 -20.31 14.89
CA ASN A 43 24.37 -21.15 15.61
C ASN A 43 22.97 -21.09 14.97
N TYR A 44 22.88 -20.77 13.67
CA TYR A 44 21.59 -20.79 13.00
C TYR A 44 21.09 -22.24 12.89
N TRP A 45 19.80 -22.43 13.12
CA TRP A 45 19.18 -23.75 13.17
C TRP A 45 19.28 -24.56 11.86
N ASN A 46 19.49 -23.90 10.72
CA ASN A 46 19.69 -24.55 9.43
C ASN A 46 21.17 -24.50 9.08
N ASP A 47 21.86 -25.63 9.22
CA ASP A 47 23.31 -25.78 9.05
C ASP A 47 23.82 -25.42 7.64
N HIS A 48 22.93 -25.38 6.64
CA HIS A 48 23.29 -25.05 5.27
C HIS A 48 23.17 -23.52 4.98
N LEU A 49 22.72 -22.72 5.94
CA LEU A 49 22.49 -21.28 5.81
C LEU A 49 23.13 -20.50 6.97
N PRO A 50 23.44 -19.23 6.75
CA PRO A 50 23.46 -18.50 5.47
C PRO A 50 24.71 -18.80 4.66
N TYR A 51 24.69 -18.57 3.35
CA TYR A 51 25.87 -18.71 2.50
C TYR A 51 26.86 -17.57 2.67
N LEU A 52 26.38 -16.36 2.99
CA LEU A 52 27.20 -15.17 3.16
C LEU A 52 27.76 -15.08 4.59
N ASN A 53 28.97 -14.53 4.71
CA ASN A 53 29.60 -14.28 6.00
C ASN A 53 29.12 -12.96 6.64
N GLN A 54 28.76 -11.99 5.77
CA GLN A 54 28.34 -10.65 6.19
C GLN A 54 27.31 -10.11 5.20
N VAL A 55 26.39 -9.27 5.71
CA VAL A 55 25.45 -8.47 4.93
C VAL A 55 25.49 -7.04 5.46
N THR A 56 25.58 -6.07 4.56
CA THR A 56 25.52 -4.64 4.90
C THR A 56 24.32 -4.01 4.19
N TYR A 57 23.37 -3.50 4.94
CA TYR A 57 22.26 -2.71 4.40
C TYR A 57 22.65 -1.24 4.37
N ARG A 58 22.73 -0.64 3.18
CA ARG A 58 23.00 0.79 2.99
C ARG A 58 21.71 1.56 2.76
N PHE A 59 21.56 2.72 3.41
CA PHE A 59 20.39 3.59 3.29
C PHE A 59 20.57 4.65 2.22
N ILE A 60 20.29 4.31 0.98
CA ILE A 60 20.35 5.23 -0.17
C ILE A 60 18.93 5.63 -0.51
N LYS A 61 18.53 6.87 -0.23
CA LYS A 61 17.14 7.34 -0.38
C LYS A 61 16.74 7.58 -1.83
N ASP A 62 17.65 8.17 -2.62
CA ASP A 62 17.37 8.50 -4.02
C ASP A 62 17.49 7.27 -4.92
N PRO A 63 16.46 6.90 -5.71
CA PRO A 63 16.49 5.73 -6.57
C PRO A 63 17.58 5.80 -7.67
N SER A 64 17.87 6.98 -8.21
CA SER A 64 18.91 7.13 -9.22
C SER A 64 20.30 6.91 -8.62
N ALA A 65 20.52 7.37 -7.37
CA ALA A 65 21.73 7.07 -6.61
C ALA A 65 21.85 5.57 -6.27
N GLN A 66 20.74 4.87 -5.98
CA GLN A 66 20.75 3.41 -5.82
C GLN A 66 21.24 2.72 -7.09
N VAL A 67 20.70 3.12 -8.26
CA VAL A 67 21.10 2.55 -9.55
C VAL A 67 22.56 2.86 -9.88
N ALA A 68 23.02 4.07 -9.59
CA ALA A 68 24.43 4.44 -9.78
C ALA A 68 25.36 3.59 -8.91
N ALA A 69 25.04 3.41 -7.64
CA ALA A 69 25.79 2.58 -6.70
C ALA A 69 25.84 1.10 -7.15
N LEU A 70 24.73 0.57 -7.67
CA LEU A 70 24.69 -0.79 -8.23
C LEU A 70 25.60 -0.92 -9.46
N LYS A 71 25.53 0.04 -10.38
CA LYS A 71 26.37 0.03 -11.60
C LYS A 71 27.87 0.21 -11.29
N ALA A 72 28.20 0.96 -10.24
CA ALA A 72 29.57 1.15 -9.74
C ALA A 72 30.11 -0.06 -8.96
N GLY A 73 29.26 -0.95 -8.46
CA GLY A 73 29.64 -2.07 -7.60
C GLY A 73 29.75 -1.67 -6.12
N ASP A 74 29.22 -0.53 -5.72
CA ASP A 74 29.16 -0.09 -4.31
C ASP A 74 28.09 -0.84 -3.53
N VAL A 75 27.11 -1.40 -4.22
CA VAL A 75 26.10 -2.34 -3.71
C VAL A 75 25.89 -3.47 -4.70
N ASP A 76 25.55 -4.66 -4.20
CA ASP A 76 25.32 -5.86 -5.02
C ASP A 76 23.84 -6.05 -5.38
N ILE A 77 22.94 -5.51 -4.56
CA ILE A 77 21.49 -5.70 -4.68
C ILE A 77 20.77 -4.40 -4.31
N ILE A 78 19.80 -4.02 -5.12
CA ILE A 78 18.75 -3.08 -4.73
C ILE A 78 17.57 -3.93 -4.27
N GLY A 79 17.29 -3.94 -2.97
CA GLY A 79 16.23 -4.77 -2.39
C GLY A 79 14.82 -4.31 -2.77
N TRP A 80 14.66 -3.02 -2.99
CA TRP A 80 13.40 -2.40 -3.42
C TRP A 80 13.65 -1.12 -4.21
N LEU A 81 13.23 -1.12 -5.47
CA LEU A 81 13.37 0.05 -6.35
C LEU A 81 12.02 0.78 -6.47
N PHE A 82 11.90 1.92 -5.78
CA PHE A 82 10.68 2.76 -5.81
C PHE A 82 10.51 3.61 -7.08
N ALA A 83 11.36 3.41 -8.09
CA ALA A 83 11.31 4.03 -9.40
C ALA A 83 11.37 2.94 -10.48
N PRO A 84 10.26 2.22 -10.73
CA PRO A 84 10.25 1.07 -11.61
C PRO A 84 10.61 1.42 -13.05
N GLU A 85 10.47 2.67 -13.48
CA GLU A 85 10.94 3.18 -14.78
C GLU A 85 12.45 2.99 -14.98
N LEU A 86 13.24 2.96 -13.91
CA LEU A 86 14.68 2.69 -13.98
C LEU A 86 15.00 1.21 -14.18
N ALA A 87 14.06 0.31 -13.91
CA ALA A 87 14.27 -1.13 -14.02
C ALA A 87 14.60 -1.57 -15.45
N ALA A 88 13.93 -0.95 -16.44
CA ALA A 88 14.17 -1.24 -17.86
C ALA A 88 15.60 -0.87 -18.31
N ASP A 89 16.19 0.17 -17.72
CA ASP A 89 17.57 0.56 -18.01
C ASP A 89 18.60 -0.37 -17.35
N ILE A 90 18.32 -0.81 -16.13
CA ILE A 90 19.14 -1.83 -15.46
C ILE A 90 19.10 -3.16 -16.24
N ALA A 91 17.93 -3.57 -16.74
CA ALA A 91 17.75 -4.82 -17.47
C ALA A 91 18.53 -4.88 -18.80
N LYS A 92 18.94 -3.74 -19.38
CA LYS A 92 19.81 -3.70 -20.57
C LYS A 92 21.25 -4.10 -20.27
N ASP A 93 21.70 -3.97 -19.02
CA ASP A 93 23.05 -4.32 -18.61
C ASP A 93 23.09 -5.78 -18.16
N LYS A 94 23.76 -6.62 -18.96
CA LYS A 94 23.83 -8.08 -18.71
C LYS A 94 24.51 -8.50 -17.39
N ARG A 95 25.15 -7.56 -16.69
CA ARG A 95 25.71 -7.81 -15.35
C ARG A 95 24.62 -7.98 -14.30
N PHE A 96 23.41 -7.44 -14.57
CA PHE A 96 22.33 -7.38 -13.59
C PHE A 96 21.13 -8.21 -14.02
N LYS A 97 20.37 -8.65 -13.02
CA LYS A 97 19.06 -9.30 -13.20
C LYS A 97 18.00 -8.50 -12.49
N VAL A 98 17.00 -8.06 -13.22
CA VAL A 98 15.80 -7.45 -12.65
C VAL A 98 14.78 -8.56 -12.35
N LEU A 99 14.28 -8.59 -11.13
CA LEU A 99 13.21 -9.49 -10.70
C LEU A 99 12.00 -8.65 -10.31
N ALA A 100 10.86 -8.94 -10.90
CA ALA A 100 9.58 -8.35 -10.52
C ALA A 100 8.66 -9.48 -10.05
N GLY A 101 7.91 -9.24 -8.99
CA GLY A 101 7.00 -10.21 -8.42
C GLY A 101 5.83 -9.52 -7.74
N ALA A 102 4.69 -10.22 -7.69
CA ALA A 102 3.54 -9.77 -6.93
C ALA A 102 3.82 -9.88 -5.44
N SER A 103 3.31 -8.93 -4.67
CA SER A 103 3.36 -8.92 -3.21
C SER A 103 1.94 -8.83 -2.62
N THR A 104 1.84 -8.93 -1.31
CA THR A 104 0.58 -8.70 -0.58
C THR A 104 0.29 -7.21 -0.37
N SER A 105 1.19 -6.34 -0.80
CA SER A 105 1.02 -4.89 -0.66
C SER A 105 0.09 -4.35 -1.75
N GLU A 106 -0.84 -3.51 -1.37
CA GLU A 106 -1.68 -2.74 -2.27
C GLU A 106 -1.57 -1.24 -1.99
N VAL A 107 -1.72 -0.44 -3.04
CA VAL A 107 -1.82 1.02 -2.94
C VAL A 107 -3.29 1.41 -3.07
N ILE A 108 -3.79 2.14 -2.09
CA ILE A 108 -5.16 2.63 -2.09
C ILE A 108 -5.21 4.15 -2.02
N MET A 109 -6.17 4.74 -2.72
CA MET A 109 -6.60 6.10 -2.47
C MET A 109 -7.66 6.07 -1.38
N SER A 110 -7.26 6.36 -0.15
CA SER A 110 -8.16 6.31 0.99
C SER A 110 -9.06 7.54 1.03
N THR A 111 -10.34 7.28 1.21
CA THR A 111 -11.39 8.28 1.29
C THR A 111 -11.91 8.36 2.73
N ASN A 112 -12.04 9.54 3.29
CA ASN A 112 -12.66 9.71 4.59
C ASN A 112 -14.18 9.58 4.46
N ASN A 113 -14.73 8.43 4.83
CA ASN A 113 -16.13 8.08 4.62
C ASN A 113 -17.12 8.86 5.53
N LYS A 114 -16.65 9.69 6.46
CA LYS A 114 -17.53 10.55 7.32
C LYS A 114 -17.53 12.00 6.92
N VAL A 115 -16.62 12.43 6.03
CA VAL A 115 -16.50 13.83 5.62
C VAL A 115 -17.28 14.07 4.32
N LYS A 116 -18.09 15.14 4.28
CA LYS A 116 -18.76 15.55 3.04
C LYS A 116 -17.76 16.11 2.04
N PRO A 117 -17.97 15.79 0.75
CA PRO A 117 -19.06 15.03 0.14
C PRO A 117 -18.81 13.52 0.07
N PHE A 118 -17.72 13.02 0.62
CA PHE A 118 -17.26 11.63 0.54
C PHE A 118 -18.04 10.66 1.44
N ASP A 119 -18.89 11.14 2.34
CA ASP A 119 -19.90 10.35 3.07
C ASP A 119 -20.99 9.80 2.12
N ASN A 120 -21.18 10.42 0.95
CA ASN A 120 -22.11 9.95 -0.07
C ASN A 120 -21.49 8.84 -0.93
N LYS A 121 -22.07 7.65 -0.86
CA LYS A 121 -21.65 6.48 -1.66
C LYS A 121 -21.63 6.75 -3.17
N LEU A 122 -22.59 7.52 -3.70
CA LEU A 122 -22.66 7.83 -5.13
C LEU A 122 -21.46 8.67 -5.59
N VAL A 123 -20.95 9.58 -4.74
CA VAL A 123 -19.72 10.34 -5.02
C VAL A 123 -18.53 9.39 -5.12
N ARG A 124 -18.37 8.47 -4.18
CA ARG A 124 -17.26 7.50 -4.20
C ARG A 124 -17.35 6.56 -5.39
N GLN A 125 -18.55 6.12 -5.76
CA GLN A 125 -18.78 5.32 -6.98
C GLN A 125 -18.49 6.10 -8.26
N ALA A 126 -18.83 7.39 -8.31
CA ALA A 126 -18.47 8.28 -9.42
C ALA A 126 -16.95 8.38 -9.59
N MET A 127 -16.22 8.58 -8.50
CA MET A 127 -14.75 8.59 -8.51
C MET A 127 -14.18 7.26 -9.01
N ALA A 128 -14.73 6.14 -8.57
CA ALA A 128 -14.29 4.81 -9.00
C ALA A 128 -14.49 4.54 -10.51
N HIS A 129 -15.53 5.13 -11.12
CA HIS A 129 -15.73 5.09 -12.57
C HIS A 129 -14.88 6.13 -13.34
N ALA A 130 -14.50 7.24 -12.70
CA ALA A 130 -13.72 8.30 -13.35
C ALA A 130 -12.21 8.00 -13.40
N ILE A 131 -11.71 7.08 -12.58
CA ILE A 131 -10.29 6.74 -12.51
C ILE A 131 -10.00 5.53 -13.41
N ASP A 132 -9.21 5.75 -14.47
CA ASP A 132 -8.62 4.66 -15.25
C ASP A 132 -7.41 4.10 -14.52
N ARG A 133 -7.63 3.05 -13.76
CA ARG A 133 -6.62 2.40 -12.92
C ARG A 133 -5.45 1.83 -13.70
N GLN A 134 -5.71 1.30 -14.92
CA GLN A 134 -4.63 0.78 -15.76
C GLN A 134 -3.70 1.90 -16.22
N THR A 135 -4.27 3.03 -16.66
CA THR A 135 -3.48 4.21 -17.03
C THR A 135 -2.64 4.72 -15.85
N VAL A 136 -3.18 4.73 -14.62
CA VAL A 136 -2.39 5.10 -13.42
C VAL A 136 -1.20 4.15 -13.24
N ILE A 137 -1.40 2.84 -13.34
CA ILE A 137 -0.32 1.84 -13.22
C ILE A 137 0.73 2.05 -14.31
N ASP A 138 0.32 2.23 -15.55
CA ASP A 138 1.23 2.37 -16.69
C ASP A 138 2.11 3.63 -16.55
N LEU A 139 1.51 4.75 -16.16
CA LEU A 139 2.22 6.02 -16.00
C LEU A 139 3.12 6.08 -14.75
N ILE A 140 2.67 5.50 -13.65
CA ILE A 140 3.35 5.66 -12.36
C ILE A 140 4.28 4.50 -12.05
N MET A 141 3.88 3.29 -12.43
CA MET A 141 4.59 2.05 -12.11
C MET A 141 5.25 1.39 -13.34
N ALA A 142 5.32 2.10 -14.47
CA ALA A 142 5.88 1.59 -15.73
C ALA A 142 5.32 0.19 -16.11
N GLY A 143 4.03 -0.04 -15.82
CA GLY A 143 3.36 -1.32 -16.04
C GLY A 143 3.62 -2.39 -14.97
N TYR A 144 4.48 -2.14 -13.98
CA TYR A 144 4.74 -3.07 -12.87
C TYR A 144 3.66 -2.96 -11.78
N GLY A 145 2.47 -3.42 -12.08
CA GLY A 145 1.35 -3.40 -11.15
C GLY A 145 0.21 -4.26 -11.64
N THR A 146 -0.75 -4.50 -10.77
CA THR A 146 -1.96 -5.25 -11.08
C THR A 146 -3.16 -4.48 -10.58
N VAL A 147 -4.14 -4.21 -11.45
CA VAL A 147 -5.40 -3.60 -11.03
C VAL A 147 -6.10 -4.53 -10.05
N ILE A 148 -6.51 -3.98 -8.92
CA ILE A 148 -7.34 -4.65 -7.94
C ILE A 148 -8.70 -3.95 -7.83
N GLY A 149 -9.70 -4.61 -7.27
CA GLY A 149 -11.05 -4.06 -7.17
C GLY A 149 -11.59 -4.04 -5.74
N SER A 150 -10.76 -4.44 -4.79
CA SER A 150 -10.99 -4.43 -3.35
C SER A 150 -9.65 -4.47 -2.62
N HIS A 151 -9.69 -4.57 -1.29
CA HIS A 151 -8.50 -4.44 -0.45
C HIS A 151 -7.44 -5.54 -0.61
N TRP A 152 -7.71 -6.69 -1.20
CA TRP A 152 -6.71 -7.75 -1.34
C TRP A 152 -6.21 -7.92 -2.77
N PRO A 153 -4.87 -8.09 -2.98
CA PRO A 153 -4.29 -8.42 -4.26
C PRO A 153 -4.43 -9.94 -4.58
N PRO A 154 -4.24 -10.34 -5.86
CA PRO A 154 -4.45 -11.73 -6.31
C PRO A 154 -3.61 -12.80 -5.63
N VAL A 155 -2.47 -12.44 -5.02
CA VAL A 155 -1.60 -13.38 -4.28
C VAL A 155 -2.13 -13.72 -2.89
N THR A 156 -3.12 -12.98 -2.40
CA THR A 156 -3.71 -13.20 -1.08
C THR A 156 -4.67 -14.39 -1.15
N PRO A 157 -4.61 -15.37 -0.23
CA PRO A 157 -5.63 -16.39 -0.09
C PRO A 157 -7.02 -15.76 0.08
N TYR A 158 -8.04 -16.40 -0.49
CA TYR A 158 -9.44 -15.89 -0.54
C TYR A 158 -9.64 -14.62 -1.36
N TYR A 159 -8.65 -14.20 -2.18
CA TYR A 159 -8.85 -13.11 -3.13
C TYR A 159 -10.10 -13.33 -3.97
N LYS A 160 -10.90 -12.27 -4.11
CA LYS A 160 -12.03 -12.23 -5.02
C LYS A 160 -11.84 -11.12 -6.04
N ASN A 161 -11.87 -11.47 -7.33
CA ASN A 161 -11.72 -10.47 -8.38
C ASN A 161 -12.96 -9.55 -8.43
N MET A 162 -12.78 -8.29 -8.06
CA MET A 162 -13.79 -7.23 -8.11
C MET A 162 -13.47 -6.14 -9.14
N THR A 163 -12.45 -6.34 -9.99
CA THR A 163 -11.98 -5.32 -10.96
C THR A 163 -13.05 -4.86 -11.93
N GLY A 164 -13.99 -5.74 -12.28
CA GLY A 164 -15.12 -5.44 -13.16
C GLY A 164 -16.27 -4.66 -12.50
N ARG A 165 -16.22 -4.37 -11.18
CA ARG A 165 -17.30 -3.66 -10.48
C ARG A 165 -17.41 -2.21 -10.94
N PHE A 166 -16.29 -1.55 -11.11
CA PHE A 166 -16.18 -0.17 -11.60
C PHE A 166 -15.24 -0.12 -12.79
N THR A 167 -15.80 -0.20 -13.99
CA THR A 167 -15.07 0.06 -15.24
C THR A 167 -14.94 1.55 -15.45
N TYR A 168 -13.85 2.00 -16.10
CA TYR A 168 -13.69 3.38 -16.49
C TYR A 168 -14.84 3.80 -17.40
N ASP A 169 -15.62 4.78 -16.96
CA ASP A 169 -16.83 5.27 -17.66
C ASP A 169 -17.15 6.69 -17.15
N LEU A 170 -16.70 7.69 -17.89
CA LEU A 170 -16.87 9.09 -17.53
C LEU A 170 -18.33 9.56 -17.57
N GLU A 171 -19.14 9.04 -18.49
CA GLU A 171 -20.53 9.44 -18.60
C GLU A 171 -21.31 8.92 -17.38
N LYS A 172 -21.10 7.66 -17.03
CA LYS A 172 -21.67 7.10 -15.81
C LYS A 172 -21.18 7.82 -14.55
N ALA A 173 -19.92 8.20 -14.50
CA ALA A 173 -19.38 8.96 -13.39
C ALA A 173 -20.07 10.33 -13.24
N LYS A 174 -20.28 11.07 -14.33
CA LYS A 174 -21.03 12.34 -14.34
C LYS A 174 -22.47 12.14 -13.91
N ASP A 175 -23.15 11.12 -14.42
CA ASP A 175 -24.53 10.80 -14.01
C ASP A 175 -24.63 10.53 -12.51
N LEU A 176 -23.67 9.81 -11.93
CA LEU A 176 -23.62 9.57 -10.49
C LEU A 176 -23.36 10.86 -9.69
N MET A 177 -22.55 11.78 -10.20
CA MET A 177 -22.34 13.09 -9.58
C MET A 177 -23.62 13.91 -9.57
N VAL A 178 -24.40 13.90 -10.65
CA VAL A 178 -25.73 14.56 -10.71
C VAL A 178 -26.68 13.93 -9.69
N GLN A 179 -26.77 12.59 -9.63
CA GLN A 179 -27.60 11.88 -8.65
C GLN A 179 -27.17 12.13 -7.21
N ALA A 180 -25.87 12.32 -6.98
CA ALA A 180 -25.31 12.64 -5.68
C ALA A 180 -25.60 14.09 -5.24
N GLY A 181 -26.12 14.95 -6.12
CA GLY A 181 -26.40 16.36 -5.85
C GLY A 181 -25.22 17.30 -6.16
N TYR A 182 -24.23 16.85 -6.91
CA TYR A 182 -23.03 17.62 -7.28
C TYR A 182 -22.86 17.74 -8.81
N PRO A 183 -23.86 18.28 -9.56
CA PRO A 183 -23.81 18.36 -11.02
C PRO A 183 -22.65 19.23 -11.55
N ASN A 184 -22.16 20.16 -10.75
CA ASN A 184 -21.06 21.06 -11.09
C ASN A 184 -19.73 20.66 -10.42
N GLY A 185 -19.69 19.48 -9.76
CA GLY A 185 -18.55 19.06 -8.97
C GLY A 185 -18.36 19.82 -7.66
N PHE A 186 -17.16 19.75 -7.12
CA PHE A 186 -16.75 20.43 -5.88
C PHE A 186 -15.22 20.52 -5.81
N GLU A 187 -14.71 21.28 -4.84
CA GLU A 187 -13.29 21.34 -4.50
C GLU A 187 -13.02 20.42 -3.30
N ALA A 188 -11.88 19.73 -3.31
CA ALA A 188 -11.43 18.87 -2.22
C ALA A 188 -9.91 18.83 -2.13
N THR A 189 -9.39 18.29 -1.04
CA THR A 189 -7.97 18.19 -0.78
C THR A 189 -7.53 16.73 -0.73
N ILE A 190 -6.38 16.41 -1.37
CA ILE A 190 -5.69 15.15 -1.20
C ILE A 190 -4.36 15.40 -0.48
N LYS A 191 -4.17 14.78 0.70
CA LYS A 191 -2.93 14.87 1.49
C LYS A 191 -2.03 13.67 1.16
N LEU A 192 -0.85 13.92 0.60
CA LEU A 192 0.07 12.89 0.10
C LEU A 192 1.37 12.89 0.90
N PRO A 193 1.81 11.73 1.44
CA PRO A 193 3.05 11.67 2.21
C PRO A 193 4.27 11.92 1.32
N ALA A 194 5.14 12.84 1.73
CA ALA A 194 6.32 13.28 0.98
C ALA A 194 7.33 12.14 0.73
N ILE A 195 7.36 11.14 1.59
CA ILE A 195 8.28 9.99 1.48
C ILE A 195 7.92 9.01 0.34
N TYR A 196 6.70 9.10 -0.21
CA TYR A 196 6.22 8.21 -1.27
C TYR A 196 6.05 8.95 -2.60
N ALA A 197 7.10 8.97 -3.42
CA ALA A 197 7.07 9.64 -4.73
C ALA A 197 5.96 9.10 -5.66
N TYR A 198 5.63 7.80 -5.57
CA TYR A 198 4.54 7.22 -6.35
C TYR A 198 3.19 7.85 -5.99
N ALA A 199 2.95 8.16 -4.70
CA ALA A 199 1.69 8.75 -4.27
C ALA A 199 1.51 10.16 -4.81
N GLN A 200 2.60 10.96 -4.85
CA GLN A 200 2.57 12.31 -5.41
C GLN A 200 2.25 12.28 -6.90
N ARG A 201 2.99 11.46 -7.67
CA ARG A 201 2.77 11.32 -9.12
C ARG A 201 1.37 10.78 -9.45
N ALA A 202 0.92 9.76 -8.71
CA ALA A 202 -0.43 9.22 -8.89
C ALA A 202 -1.51 10.24 -8.52
N GLY A 203 -1.28 11.04 -7.47
CA GLY A 203 -2.18 12.11 -7.06
C GLY A 203 -2.41 13.15 -8.16
N GLU A 204 -1.36 13.54 -8.90
CA GLU A 204 -1.46 14.46 -10.04
C GLU A 204 -2.31 13.86 -11.18
N VAL A 205 -2.06 12.60 -11.55
CA VAL A 205 -2.81 11.91 -12.60
C VAL A 205 -4.28 11.74 -12.20
N ILE A 206 -4.54 11.35 -10.95
CA ILE A 206 -5.90 11.16 -10.45
C ILE A 206 -6.64 12.50 -10.33
N ALA A 207 -5.95 13.58 -9.95
CA ALA A 207 -6.55 14.91 -9.91
C ALA A 207 -7.04 15.36 -11.30
N ASP A 208 -6.26 15.09 -12.36
CA ASP A 208 -6.69 15.36 -13.72
C ASP A 208 -7.92 14.53 -14.12
N MET A 209 -7.89 13.22 -13.83
CA MET A 209 -9.02 12.32 -14.11
C MET A 209 -10.30 12.74 -13.39
N LEU A 210 -10.23 13.06 -12.10
CA LEU A 210 -11.37 13.50 -11.30
C LEU A 210 -11.84 14.91 -11.72
N GLY A 211 -10.96 15.74 -12.26
CA GLY A 211 -11.29 17.03 -12.87
C GLY A 211 -12.31 16.90 -14.01
N GLN A 212 -12.30 15.77 -14.76
CA GLN A 212 -13.23 15.51 -15.86
C GLN A 212 -14.69 15.30 -15.42
N ILE A 213 -14.91 15.02 -14.14
CA ILE A 213 -16.23 14.93 -13.50
C ILE A 213 -16.49 16.10 -12.55
N GLY A 214 -15.69 17.16 -12.62
CA GLY A 214 -15.85 18.40 -11.84
C GLY A 214 -15.26 18.39 -10.43
N ILE A 215 -14.58 17.32 -10.02
CA ILE A 215 -13.89 17.27 -8.71
C ILE A 215 -12.51 17.90 -8.88
N LYS A 216 -12.30 19.07 -8.25
CA LYS A 216 -11.04 19.80 -8.30
C LYS A 216 -10.20 19.48 -7.06
N LEU A 217 -9.15 18.69 -7.20
CA LEU A 217 -8.28 18.33 -6.10
C LEU A 217 -7.16 19.36 -5.90
N LYS A 218 -7.05 19.86 -4.67
CA LYS A 218 -5.87 20.56 -4.18
C LYS A 218 -4.92 19.50 -3.59
N ILE A 219 -3.72 19.39 -4.16
CA ILE A 219 -2.69 18.45 -3.69
C ILE A 219 -1.91 19.12 -2.56
N GLU A 220 -1.83 18.47 -1.41
CA GLU A 220 -1.01 18.85 -0.26
C GLU A 220 0.01 17.74 0.03
N VAL A 221 1.28 18.02 -0.25
CA VAL A 221 2.38 17.12 0.11
C VAL A 221 2.75 17.38 1.55
N VAL A 222 2.72 16.35 2.39
CA VAL A 222 2.91 16.46 3.84
C VAL A 222 4.02 15.56 4.34
N GLU A 223 4.73 16.01 5.36
CA GLU A 223 5.76 15.21 6.03
C GLU A 223 5.16 13.98 6.72
N TRP A 224 5.93 12.89 6.81
CA TRP A 224 5.45 11.62 7.35
C TRP A 224 4.93 11.72 8.79
N GLY A 225 5.62 12.48 9.66
CA GLY A 225 5.16 12.71 11.02
C GLY A 225 3.83 13.47 11.10
N TYR A 226 3.63 14.44 10.20
CA TYR A 226 2.35 15.13 10.05
C TYR A 226 1.26 14.17 9.58
N TRP A 227 1.55 13.32 8.57
CA TRP A 227 0.61 12.34 8.07
C TRP A 227 0.14 11.38 9.17
N LEU A 228 1.08 10.83 9.95
CA LEU A 228 0.76 9.93 11.08
C LEU A 228 -0.11 10.61 12.14
N ASP A 229 0.16 11.88 12.46
CA ASP A 229 -0.58 12.58 13.49
C ASP A 229 -1.94 13.09 12.98
N ARG A 230 -1.96 13.85 11.88
CA ARG A 230 -3.16 14.53 11.38
C ARG A 230 -4.07 13.62 10.57
N VAL A 231 -3.50 12.85 9.62
CA VAL A 231 -4.30 11.99 8.74
C VAL A 231 -4.70 10.70 9.46
N PHE A 232 -3.71 9.95 9.94
CA PHE A 232 -3.97 8.63 10.51
C PHE A 232 -4.67 8.69 11.88
N LYS A 233 -4.13 9.46 12.84
CA LYS A 233 -4.68 9.50 14.20
C LYS A 233 -5.88 10.42 14.32
N GLN A 234 -5.77 11.67 13.84
CA GLN A 234 -6.83 12.68 13.99
C GLN A 234 -7.90 12.61 12.89
N LYS A 235 -7.63 11.86 11.78
CA LYS A 235 -8.58 11.71 10.66
C LYS A 235 -8.92 13.05 9.98
N ASP A 236 -8.00 14.00 10.05
CA ASP A 236 -8.10 15.33 9.46
C ASP A 236 -7.65 15.29 7.99
N PHE A 237 -8.48 14.71 7.14
CA PHE A 237 -8.26 14.63 5.70
C PHE A 237 -9.57 14.31 4.97
N GLU A 238 -9.60 14.60 3.68
CA GLU A 238 -10.66 14.20 2.75
C GLU A 238 -10.23 12.99 1.94
N LEU A 239 -9.08 13.10 1.25
CA LEU A 239 -8.44 12.03 0.50
C LEU A 239 -6.95 11.91 0.89
N THR A 240 -6.42 10.72 0.79
CA THR A 240 -4.98 10.44 0.91
C THR A 240 -4.62 9.20 0.08
N MET A 241 -3.34 8.98 -0.17
CA MET A 241 -2.88 7.76 -0.85
C MET A 241 -1.70 7.16 -0.11
N ILE A 242 -1.79 5.86 0.15
CA ILE A 242 -0.75 5.10 0.83
C ILE A 242 -0.78 3.62 0.42
N GLY A 243 0.37 2.95 0.53
CA GLY A 243 0.46 1.50 0.43
C GLY A 243 0.13 0.82 1.76
N HIS A 244 -0.68 -0.21 1.72
CA HIS A 244 -0.87 -1.17 2.80
C HIS A 244 -0.03 -2.41 2.50
N ALA A 245 0.75 -2.86 3.46
CA ALA A 245 1.69 -3.97 3.29
C ALA A 245 1.41 -5.13 4.25
N GLU A 246 0.51 -4.95 5.20
CA GLU A 246 0.18 -5.92 6.22
C GLU A 246 -0.69 -7.03 5.62
N PRO A 247 -0.21 -8.28 5.56
CA PRO A 247 -1.04 -9.37 5.06
C PRO A 247 -2.24 -9.62 5.99
N TRP A 248 -3.38 -9.91 5.42
CA TRP A 248 -4.62 -10.25 6.15
C TRP A 248 -5.31 -9.10 6.88
N ASP A 249 -4.96 -7.87 6.61
CA ASP A 249 -5.46 -6.71 7.34
C ASP A 249 -6.87 -6.23 6.94
N ILE A 250 -7.59 -6.95 6.08
CA ILE A 250 -8.99 -6.63 5.71
C ILE A 250 -9.90 -6.36 6.93
N GLY A 251 -9.51 -6.83 8.11
CA GLY A 251 -10.19 -6.54 9.37
C GLY A 251 -10.21 -5.06 9.77
N ILE A 252 -9.35 -4.22 9.18
CA ILE A 252 -9.35 -2.76 9.39
C ILE A 252 -10.69 -2.14 9.02
N TYR A 253 -11.42 -2.71 8.05
CA TYR A 253 -12.77 -2.26 7.64
C TYR A 253 -13.87 -2.64 8.65
N ALA A 254 -13.58 -3.52 9.60
CA ALA A 254 -14.49 -3.82 10.71
C ALA A 254 -14.38 -2.80 11.85
N ASN A 255 -13.35 -1.97 11.85
CA ASN A 255 -13.12 -0.92 12.83
C ASN A 255 -13.62 0.44 12.31
N PRO A 256 -14.77 0.96 12.76
CA PRO A 256 -15.30 2.24 12.30
C PRO A 256 -14.43 3.44 12.68
N ASP A 257 -13.48 3.23 13.61
CA ASP A 257 -12.51 4.24 14.03
C ASP A 257 -11.17 4.15 13.29
N TYR A 258 -11.03 3.22 12.32
CA TYR A 258 -9.87 3.24 11.46
C TYR A 258 -9.83 4.54 10.63
N TYR A 259 -8.66 4.96 10.13
CA TYR A 259 -8.49 6.33 9.66
C TYR A 259 -9.44 6.75 8.53
N PHE A 260 -9.86 5.85 7.64
CA PHE A 260 -10.84 6.15 6.58
C PHE A 260 -12.33 6.08 7.02
N GLN A 261 -12.59 5.75 8.28
CA GLN A 261 -13.88 5.86 8.98
C GLN A 261 -15.07 5.16 8.29
N TYR A 262 -14.82 4.00 7.68
CA TYR A 262 -15.89 3.17 7.13
C TYR A 262 -16.70 2.51 8.26
N ASP A 263 -18.02 2.63 8.22
CA ASP A 263 -18.91 2.07 9.24
C ASP A 263 -20.02 1.24 8.59
N SER A 264 -19.89 -0.07 8.59
CA SER A 264 -20.85 -1.02 8.02
C SER A 264 -21.06 -2.19 8.96
N GLN A 265 -22.29 -2.33 9.48
CA GLN A 265 -22.65 -3.48 10.29
C GLN A 265 -22.61 -4.77 9.48
N GLU A 266 -23.03 -4.72 8.22
CA GLU A 266 -23.01 -5.89 7.33
C GLU A 266 -21.57 -6.40 7.11
N PHE A 267 -20.59 -5.49 6.97
CA PHE A 267 -19.19 -5.87 6.89
C PHE A 267 -18.71 -6.55 8.17
N ARG A 268 -19.00 -5.96 9.32
CA ARG A 268 -18.63 -6.55 10.63
C ARG A 268 -19.20 -7.96 10.81
N ASP A 269 -20.46 -8.16 10.42
CA ASP A 269 -21.13 -9.45 10.51
C ASP A 269 -20.48 -10.49 9.55
N ALA A 270 -20.17 -10.08 8.32
CA ALA A 270 -19.50 -10.93 7.34
C ALA A 270 -18.09 -11.32 7.82
N TYR A 271 -17.33 -10.36 8.32
CA TYR A 271 -15.98 -10.55 8.84
C TYR A 271 -15.99 -11.49 10.07
N ALA A 272 -16.91 -11.28 11.02
CA ALA A 272 -17.07 -12.17 12.17
C ALA A 272 -17.40 -13.61 11.77
N LYS A 273 -18.22 -13.81 10.71
CA LYS A 273 -18.51 -15.14 10.17
C LYS A 273 -17.27 -15.75 9.48
N ALA A 274 -16.47 -14.95 8.78
CA ALA A 274 -15.22 -15.42 8.19
C ALA A 274 -14.24 -15.94 9.24
N LEU A 275 -14.08 -15.21 10.35
CA LEU A 275 -13.19 -15.60 11.45
C LEU A 275 -13.66 -16.85 12.21
N LYS A 276 -14.97 -17.09 12.25
CA LYS A 276 -15.60 -18.24 12.93
C LYS A 276 -15.92 -19.40 11.99
N ALA A 277 -15.57 -19.29 10.72
CA ALA A 277 -15.91 -20.28 9.72
C ALA A 277 -15.35 -21.67 10.08
N PRO A 278 -16.15 -22.74 9.98
CA PRO A 278 -15.76 -24.09 10.40
C PRO A 278 -14.78 -24.77 9.45
N ASN A 279 -14.65 -24.26 8.23
CA ASN A 279 -13.78 -24.80 7.19
C ASN A 279 -13.39 -23.71 6.18
N GLU A 280 -12.41 -24.03 5.32
CA GLU A 280 -11.86 -23.10 4.34
C GLU A 280 -12.87 -22.63 3.28
N VAL A 281 -13.88 -23.46 2.94
CA VAL A 281 -14.92 -23.10 1.96
C VAL A 281 -15.81 -21.98 2.51
N GLU A 282 -16.32 -22.15 3.71
CA GLU A 282 -17.13 -21.11 4.38
C GLU A 282 -16.30 -19.87 4.68
N LYS A 283 -15.03 -20.03 5.04
CA LYS A 283 -14.10 -18.92 5.27
C LYS A 283 -13.89 -18.10 3.99
N ALA A 284 -13.59 -18.76 2.86
CA ALA A 284 -13.45 -18.12 1.56
C ALA A 284 -14.73 -17.37 1.13
N LYS A 285 -15.89 -17.97 1.35
CA LYS A 285 -17.20 -17.36 1.07
C LYS A 285 -17.39 -16.04 1.82
N TRP A 286 -17.12 -16.03 3.12
CA TRP A 286 -17.34 -14.84 3.94
C TRP A 286 -16.28 -13.76 3.73
N PHE A 287 -15.01 -14.11 3.52
CA PHE A 287 -14.01 -13.13 3.06
C PHE A 287 -14.31 -12.60 1.66
N GLY A 288 -14.88 -13.43 0.78
CA GLY A 288 -15.41 -12.98 -0.51
C GLY A 288 -16.52 -11.93 -0.33
N ARG A 289 -17.46 -12.14 0.63
CA ARG A 289 -18.50 -11.14 0.93
C ARG A 289 -17.92 -9.85 1.49
N CYS A 290 -16.89 -9.92 2.32
CA CYS A 290 -16.19 -8.72 2.80
C CYS A 290 -15.65 -7.88 1.62
N GLN A 291 -15.01 -8.52 0.64
CA GLN A 291 -14.47 -7.84 -0.53
C GLN A 291 -15.57 -7.25 -1.42
N GLU A 292 -16.70 -7.95 -1.56
CA GLU A 292 -17.87 -7.43 -2.28
C GLU A 292 -18.38 -6.13 -1.63
N LEU A 293 -18.55 -6.13 -0.31
CA LEU A 293 -19.06 -4.97 0.43
C LEU A 293 -18.14 -3.75 0.30
N ILE A 294 -16.83 -3.96 0.43
CA ILE A 294 -15.83 -2.89 0.23
C ILE A 294 -15.94 -2.31 -1.17
N ALA A 295 -16.02 -3.18 -2.17
CA ALA A 295 -16.15 -2.76 -3.56
C ALA A 295 -17.51 -2.09 -3.83
N GLU A 296 -18.63 -2.69 -3.39
CA GLU A 296 -19.98 -2.14 -3.60
C GLU A 296 -20.14 -0.75 -2.99
N ASP A 297 -19.55 -0.53 -1.83
CA ASP A 297 -19.59 0.75 -1.13
C ASP A 297 -18.55 1.75 -1.62
N ALA A 298 -17.66 1.31 -2.53
CA ALA A 298 -16.54 2.12 -3.03
C ALA A 298 -15.82 2.83 -1.87
N VAL A 299 -15.49 2.07 -0.83
CA VAL A 299 -14.95 2.63 0.44
C VAL A 299 -13.69 3.42 0.20
N ASN A 300 -12.83 2.91 -0.66
CA ASN A 300 -11.57 3.52 -1.11
C ASN A 300 -11.42 3.33 -2.63
N GLY A 301 -10.50 4.05 -3.26
CA GLY A 301 -10.03 3.77 -4.61
C GLY A 301 -8.96 2.68 -4.58
N PHE A 302 -9.18 1.58 -5.32
CA PHE A 302 -8.29 0.42 -5.39
C PHE A 302 -7.68 0.27 -6.76
#